data_63d28a0eff13c0d875cda39b4ce678b5
#
_entry.id   63d28a0eff13c0d875cda39b4ce678b5
#
_cell.length_a   1.000
_cell.length_b   1.000
_cell.length_c   1.000
_cell.angle_alpha   90.00
_cell.angle_beta   90.00
_cell.angle_gamma   90.00
#
_symmetry.space_group_name_H-M   'P 1'
#
loop_
_entity.id
_entity.type
_entity.pdbx_description
1 polymer ?
#
loop_
_entity_poly.entity_id
_entity_poly.type
_entity_poly.pdbx_seq_one_letter_code
_entity_poly.pdbx_strand_id
1 'polypeptide(L)'
;MTELNYISTLVIYYMKGRDYLIKEVIVVEGRDDITAVKRAVDAEIIATSGFGINAKTIERIKEAQKRKGVIILTDPDFAGEKIRSIISKRVKGVKHAYISQEDGLRAKDGNIGVENAKPEVILKALENAKITLEEKQEFFNMTDMYYFKLTGSSDSKARRQLLGKILGIGYGNANQMVSRLNNYGITKEEFIDAIEKIKKQLGE
;
A
#
# COMPACT_ATOMS: atom_id res chain seq x y z
N MET A 1 26.68 -4.21 18.06
CA MET A 1 25.51 -4.70 18.78
C MET A 1 24.37 -3.80 18.40
N THR A 2 23.43 -4.16 17.59
CA THR A 2 22.86 -5.46 17.22
C THR A 2 22.10 -5.32 15.91
N GLU A 3 22.56 -6.05 14.91
CA GLU A 3 21.83 -6.39 13.68
C GLU A 3 20.69 -7.34 14.01
N LEU A 4 19.54 -6.89 14.46
CA LEU A 4 18.45 -7.83 14.82
C LEU A 4 17.04 -7.27 14.67
N ASN A 5 16.79 -6.33 13.75
CA ASN A 5 15.41 -5.90 13.49
C ASN A 5 14.99 -5.84 12.01
N TYR A 6 15.69 -6.57 11.12
CA TYR A 6 15.30 -6.68 9.71
C TYR A 6 14.68 -8.04 9.33
N ILE A 7 14.25 -8.84 10.31
CA ILE A 7 13.69 -10.17 10.04
C ILE A 7 12.25 -10.25 10.55
N SER A 8 11.38 -9.34 10.13
CA SER A 8 9.95 -9.47 10.45
C SER A 8 9.03 -9.35 9.24
N THR A 9 9.54 -9.70 8.05
CA THR A 9 8.65 -10.02 6.94
C THR A 9 9.34 -11.14 6.17
N LEU A 10 9.40 -12.31 6.78
CA LEU A 10 9.85 -13.50 6.10
C LEU A 10 8.71 -13.94 5.17
N VAL A 11 8.70 -13.38 3.96
CA VAL A 11 8.15 -14.09 2.81
C VAL A 11 9.02 -15.32 2.67
N ILE A 12 8.59 -16.46 3.23
CA ILE A 12 9.28 -17.72 3.02
C ILE A 12 8.95 -18.14 1.58
N TYR A 13 9.89 -17.87 0.70
CA TYR A 13 9.91 -18.41 -0.66
C TYR A 13 10.02 -19.93 -0.57
N TYR A 14 8.93 -20.63 -0.71
CA TYR A 14 8.98 -22.02 -1.06
C TYR A 14 8.76 -22.13 -2.57
N MET A 15 9.86 -22.16 -3.31
CA MET A 15 9.83 -22.42 -4.76
C MET A 15 9.45 -23.86 -5.01
N LYS A 16 8.16 -24.12 -5.17
CA LYS A 16 7.66 -25.29 -5.88
C LYS A 16 6.69 -24.78 -6.94
N GLY A 17 7.23 -24.45 -8.12
CA GLY A 17 6.46 -24.11 -9.30
C GLY A 17 5.54 -22.88 -9.16
N ARG A 18 6.07 -21.66 -9.26
CA ARG A 18 5.37 -20.36 -9.45
C ARG A 18 4.40 -19.86 -8.37
N ASP A 19 4.22 -20.52 -7.24
CA ASP A 19 3.28 -20.07 -6.23
C ASP A 19 4.03 -19.39 -5.06
N TYR A 20 4.01 -18.06 -5.02
CA TYR A 20 4.51 -17.29 -3.88
C TYR A 20 3.50 -17.40 -2.74
N LEU A 21 3.90 -18.01 -1.62
CA LEU A 21 3.08 -18.15 -0.44
C LEU A 21 3.19 -16.89 0.43
N ILE A 22 2.07 -16.21 0.67
CA ILE A 22 1.95 -15.14 1.66
C ILE A 22 1.20 -15.65 2.87
N LYS A 23 1.77 -15.48 4.06
CA LYS A 23 1.18 -15.97 5.31
C LYS A 23 0.01 -15.12 5.78
N GLU A 24 0.09 -13.80 5.56
CA GLU A 24 -0.95 -12.86 5.93
C GLU A 24 -2.22 -13.09 5.08
N VAL A 25 -3.35 -12.74 5.67
CA VAL A 25 -4.62 -12.69 4.93
C VAL A 25 -4.69 -11.40 4.14
N ILE A 26 -4.97 -11.49 2.84
CA ILE A 26 -5.09 -10.32 1.97
C ILE A 26 -6.55 -9.86 1.94
N VAL A 27 -6.80 -8.59 2.25
CA VAL A 27 -8.12 -7.97 2.17
C VAL A 27 -8.21 -7.16 0.90
N VAL A 28 -9.22 -7.45 0.07
CA VAL A 28 -9.51 -6.80 -1.23
C VAL A 28 -10.94 -6.27 -1.27
N GLU A 29 -11.30 -5.51 -2.33
CA GLU A 29 -12.64 -4.96 -2.48
C GLU A 29 -13.66 -5.98 -2.96
N GLY A 30 -13.36 -6.68 -4.06
CA GLY A 30 -14.31 -7.48 -4.81
C GLY A 30 -13.81 -8.86 -5.25
N ARG A 31 -14.65 -9.50 -6.06
CA ARG A 31 -14.36 -10.86 -6.58
C ARG A 31 -13.28 -10.87 -7.66
N ASP A 32 -13.23 -9.83 -8.47
CA ASP A 32 -12.26 -9.73 -9.56
C ASP A 32 -10.86 -9.55 -9.01
N ASP A 33 -10.72 -8.78 -7.90
CA ASP A 33 -9.46 -8.66 -7.17
C ASP A 33 -8.99 -9.99 -6.58
N ILE A 34 -9.93 -10.82 -6.03
CA ILE A 34 -9.58 -12.16 -5.56
C ILE A 34 -8.92 -12.95 -6.69
N THR A 35 -9.48 -12.87 -7.89
CA THR A 35 -8.95 -13.59 -9.05
C THR A 35 -7.57 -13.07 -9.45
N ALA A 36 -7.37 -11.75 -9.42
CA ALA A 36 -6.08 -11.13 -9.73
C ALA A 36 -5.01 -11.51 -8.69
N VAL A 37 -5.34 -11.43 -7.40
CA VAL A 37 -4.40 -11.80 -6.32
C VAL A 37 -4.03 -13.28 -6.38
N LYS A 38 -4.99 -14.18 -6.61
CA LYS A 38 -4.71 -15.62 -6.75
C LYS A 38 -3.81 -15.98 -7.94
N ARG A 39 -3.78 -15.16 -8.98
CA ARG A 39 -2.82 -15.30 -10.09
C ARG A 39 -1.40 -14.92 -9.71
N ALA A 40 -1.25 -14.07 -8.71
CA ALA A 40 0.04 -13.55 -8.26
C ALA A 40 0.64 -14.34 -7.11
N VAL A 41 -0.19 -14.77 -6.14
CA VAL A 41 0.26 -15.41 -4.89
C VAL A 41 -0.73 -16.46 -4.41
N ASP A 42 -0.22 -17.43 -3.62
CA ASP A 42 -1.04 -18.31 -2.80
C ASP A 42 -1.25 -17.66 -1.42
N ALA A 43 -2.48 -17.25 -1.12
CA ALA A 43 -2.85 -16.61 0.13
C ALA A 43 -4.32 -16.80 0.47
N GLU A 44 -4.66 -16.69 1.76
CA GLU A 44 -6.05 -16.55 2.19
C GLU A 44 -6.55 -15.13 1.88
N ILE A 45 -7.75 -14.99 1.26
CA ILE A 45 -8.26 -13.70 0.81
C ILE A 45 -9.64 -13.44 1.40
N ILE A 46 -9.89 -12.22 1.85
CA ILE A 46 -11.19 -11.72 2.31
C ILE A 46 -11.60 -10.55 1.40
N ALA A 47 -12.77 -10.65 0.74
CA ALA A 47 -13.36 -9.51 0.06
C ALA A 47 -14.29 -8.72 0.99
N THR A 48 -14.27 -7.39 0.86
CA THR A 48 -15.13 -6.49 1.66
C THR A 48 -16.52 -6.32 1.06
N SER A 49 -16.70 -6.65 -0.22
CA SER A 49 -17.95 -6.45 -0.98
C SER A 49 -18.37 -4.97 -1.07
N GLY A 50 -17.38 -4.08 -1.25
CA GLY A 50 -17.55 -2.64 -1.43
C GLY A 50 -17.62 -1.84 -0.12
N PHE A 51 -18.17 -0.61 -0.19
CA PHE A 51 -18.17 0.36 0.92
C PHE A 51 -18.93 -0.07 2.18
N GLY A 52 -19.89 -0.95 2.03
CA GLY A 52 -20.72 -1.41 3.12
C GLY A 52 -20.10 -2.53 3.92
N ILE A 53 -18.83 -2.39 4.35
CA ILE A 53 -18.16 -3.40 5.16
C ILE A 53 -19.00 -3.69 6.40
N ASN A 54 -19.68 -4.84 6.41
CA ASN A 54 -20.55 -5.22 7.51
C ASN A 54 -19.72 -5.68 8.75
N ALA A 55 -20.39 -5.71 9.90
CA ALA A 55 -19.77 -6.09 11.16
C ALA A 55 -19.12 -7.49 11.09
N LYS A 56 -19.77 -8.45 10.41
CA LYS A 56 -19.27 -9.83 10.26
C LYS A 56 -17.95 -9.86 9.49
N THR A 57 -17.80 -9.05 8.43
CA THR A 57 -16.55 -8.94 7.68
C THR A 57 -15.45 -8.32 8.54
N ILE A 58 -15.75 -7.28 9.33
CA ILE A 58 -14.78 -6.70 10.27
C ILE A 58 -14.31 -7.73 11.30
N GLU A 59 -15.22 -8.53 11.88
CA GLU A 59 -14.82 -9.56 12.84
C GLU A 59 -13.93 -10.63 12.19
N ARG A 60 -14.22 -11.06 10.96
CA ARG A 60 -13.35 -11.97 10.20
C ARG A 60 -11.95 -11.37 9.99
N ILE A 61 -11.86 -10.07 9.66
CA ILE A 61 -10.57 -9.37 9.50
C ILE A 61 -9.82 -9.29 10.83
N LYS A 62 -10.50 -9.02 11.96
CA LYS A 62 -9.89 -9.03 13.29
C LYS A 62 -9.31 -10.39 13.66
N GLU A 63 -10.05 -11.46 13.42
CA GLU A 63 -9.56 -12.83 13.68
C GLU A 63 -8.39 -13.20 12.76
N ALA A 64 -8.42 -12.80 11.49
CA ALA A 64 -7.31 -12.97 10.57
C ALA A 64 -6.07 -12.20 11.06
N GLN A 65 -6.23 -10.95 11.50
CA GLN A 65 -5.15 -10.13 12.03
C GLN A 65 -4.48 -10.76 13.25
N LYS A 66 -5.25 -11.28 14.20
CA LYS A 66 -4.71 -11.97 15.39
C LYS A 66 -3.92 -13.23 15.03
N ARG A 67 -4.38 -13.96 14.03
CA ARG A 67 -3.88 -15.30 13.69
C ARG A 67 -2.68 -15.28 12.76
N LYS A 68 -2.72 -14.46 11.70
CA LYS A 68 -1.76 -14.47 10.60
C LYS A 68 -1.24 -13.08 10.21
N GLY A 69 -1.87 -12.01 10.68
CA GLY A 69 -1.69 -10.68 10.13
C GLY A 69 -2.58 -10.43 8.91
N VAL A 70 -2.76 -9.16 8.57
CA VAL A 70 -3.59 -8.73 7.43
C VAL A 70 -2.85 -7.72 6.58
N ILE A 71 -2.93 -7.89 5.26
CA ILE A 71 -2.50 -6.89 4.27
C ILE A 71 -3.74 -6.40 3.53
N ILE A 72 -3.95 -5.07 3.50
CA ILE A 72 -5.02 -4.44 2.75
C ILE A 72 -4.49 -4.06 1.37
N LEU A 73 -5.09 -4.59 0.32
CA LEU A 73 -4.82 -4.27 -1.08
C LEU A 73 -6.13 -3.88 -1.76
N THR A 74 -6.32 -2.60 -2.01
CA THR A 74 -7.53 -2.02 -2.62
C THR A 74 -7.14 -1.15 -3.80
N ASP A 75 -8.11 -0.78 -4.61
CA ASP A 75 -7.92 0.09 -5.75
C ASP A 75 -7.29 1.43 -5.38
N PRO A 76 -6.48 2.02 -6.25
CA PRO A 76 -5.83 3.32 -6.00
C PRO A 76 -6.78 4.48 -6.29
N ASP A 77 -7.97 4.43 -5.71
CA ASP A 77 -9.06 5.39 -5.87
C ASP A 77 -9.67 5.83 -4.51
N PHE A 78 -10.72 6.66 -4.58
CA PHE A 78 -11.41 7.14 -3.39
C PHE A 78 -12.11 6.01 -2.61
N ALA A 79 -12.63 5.02 -3.34
CA ALA A 79 -13.34 3.87 -2.78
C ALA A 79 -12.40 3.03 -1.92
N GLY A 80 -11.28 2.63 -2.49
CA GLY A 80 -10.25 1.86 -1.83
C GLY A 80 -9.68 2.56 -0.61
N GLU A 81 -9.44 3.86 -0.68
CA GLU A 81 -8.98 4.64 0.46
C GLU A 81 -9.99 4.67 1.61
N LYS A 82 -11.29 4.76 1.30
CA LYS A 82 -12.35 4.71 2.30
C LYS A 82 -12.40 3.34 3.00
N ILE A 83 -12.28 2.27 2.24
CA ILE A 83 -12.19 0.89 2.78
C ILE A 83 -10.99 0.75 3.71
N ARG A 84 -9.80 1.18 3.29
CA ARG A 84 -8.57 1.21 4.12
C ARG A 84 -8.81 1.94 5.44
N SER A 85 -9.38 3.15 5.37
CA SER A 85 -9.67 3.96 6.56
C SER A 85 -10.65 3.27 7.52
N ILE A 86 -11.71 2.64 7.01
CA ILE A 86 -12.69 1.92 7.83
C ILE A 86 -12.04 0.75 8.55
N ILE A 87 -11.23 -0.03 7.85
CA ILE A 87 -10.56 -1.20 8.43
C ILE A 87 -9.52 -0.77 9.47
N SER A 88 -8.64 0.18 9.13
CA SER A 88 -7.55 0.63 10.03
C SER A 88 -8.04 1.26 11.33
N LYS A 89 -9.22 1.90 11.31
CA LYS A 89 -9.85 2.42 12.53
C LYS A 89 -10.34 1.33 13.48
N ARG A 90 -10.69 0.15 12.94
CA ARG A 90 -11.31 -0.95 13.69
C ARG A 90 -10.39 -2.12 13.96
N VAL A 91 -9.29 -2.24 13.17
CA VAL A 91 -8.33 -3.33 13.26
C VAL A 91 -6.93 -2.71 13.25
N LYS A 92 -6.22 -2.79 14.37
CA LYS A 92 -4.86 -2.23 14.50
C LYS A 92 -3.80 -3.17 13.94
N GLY A 93 -2.65 -2.59 13.56
CA GLY A 93 -1.50 -3.36 13.10
C GLY A 93 -1.64 -3.96 11.69
N VAL A 94 -2.67 -3.60 10.92
CA VAL A 94 -2.81 -4.02 9.53
C VAL A 94 -1.72 -3.39 8.66
N LYS A 95 -1.27 -4.14 7.67
CA LYS A 95 -0.34 -3.65 6.63
C LYS A 95 -1.13 -3.12 5.43
N HIS A 96 -0.52 -2.19 4.71
CA HIS A 96 -1.09 -1.59 3.50
C HIS A 96 -0.18 -1.83 2.30
N ALA A 97 -0.70 -2.52 1.29
CA ALA A 97 -0.09 -2.65 -0.01
C ALA A 97 -0.74 -1.67 -1.00
N TYR A 98 0.05 -1.11 -1.91
CA TYR A 98 -0.41 -0.13 -2.88
C TYR A 98 0.08 -0.47 -4.28
N ILE A 99 -0.83 -0.41 -5.26
CA ILE A 99 -0.47 -0.32 -6.68
C ILE A 99 -0.58 1.12 -7.13
N SER A 100 0.16 1.51 -8.18
CA SER A 100 -0.01 2.84 -8.78
C SER A 100 -1.25 2.87 -9.66
N GLN A 101 -1.79 4.08 -9.92
CA GLN A 101 -2.89 4.24 -10.88
C GLN A 101 -2.49 3.77 -12.29
N GLU A 102 -1.24 4.00 -12.68
CA GLU A 102 -0.66 3.56 -13.94
C GLU A 102 -0.66 2.03 -14.05
N ASP A 103 -0.21 1.34 -12.99
CA ASP A 103 -0.09 -0.12 -12.95
C ASP A 103 -1.46 -0.83 -12.86
N GLY A 104 -2.49 -0.13 -12.36
CA GLY A 104 -3.87 -0.62 -12.30
C GLY A 104 -4.76 -0.19 -13.48
N LEU A 105 -4.21 0.59 -14.43
CA LEU A 105 -4.98 1.16 -15.54
C LEU A 105 -5.26 0.11 -16.62
N ARG A 106 -6.53 -0.08 -16.95
CA ARG A 106 -6.96 -0.84 -18.13
C ARG A 106 -7.06 0.08 -19.35
N ALA A 107 -6.18 -0.11 -20.33
CA ALA A 107 -6.08 0.76 -21.48
C ALA A 107 -7.37 0.85 -22.32
N LYS A 108 -8.23 -0.17 -22.29
CA LYS A 108 -9.44 -0.26 -23.14
C LYS A 108 -10.51 0.77 -22.75
N ASP A 109 -10.70 1.04 -21.48
CA ASP A 109 -11.83 1.85 -20.96
C ASP A 109 -11.43 2.80 -19.81
N GLY A 110 -10.14 2.85 -19.47
CA GLY A 110 -9.64 3.72 -18.41
C GLY A 110 -9.99 3.28 -16.99
N ASN A 111 -10.57 2.07 -16.82
CA ASN A 111 -10.83 1.53 -15.51
C ASN A 111 -9.52 1.29 -14.74
N ILE A 112 -9.49 1.69 -13.46
CA ILE A 112 -8.31 1.56 -12.60
C ILE A 112 -8.68 0.65 -11.43
N GLY A 113 -8.02 -0.52 -11.36
CA GLY A 113 -8.30 -1.48 -10.30
C GLY A 113 -7.17 -2.50 -10.12
N VAL A 114 -7.18 -3.16 -8.98
CA VAL A 114 -6.28 -4.28 -8.66
C VAL A 114 -6.46 -5.42 -9.67
N GLU A 115 -7.68 -5.63 -10.15
CA GLU A 115 -8.01 -6.67 -11.12
C GLU A 115 -7.30 -6.51 -12.46
N ASN A 116 -6.86 -5.29 -12.81
CA ASN A 116 -6.16 -4.96 -14.05
C ASN A 116 -4.63 -5.06 -13.92
N ALA A 117 -4.12 -5.13 -12.70
CA ALA A 117 -2.69 -5.18 -12.45
C ALA A 117 -2.07 -6.53 -12.86
N LYS A 118 -0.83 -6.48 -13.33
CA LYS A 118 -0.05 -7.69 -13.63
C LYS A 118 0.31 -8.43 -12.33
N PRO A 119 0.44 -9.76 -12.34
CA PRO A 119 0.82 -10.54 -11.16
C PRO A 119 2.09 -10.04 -10.48
N GLU A 120 3.11 -9.65 -11.25
CA GLU A 120 4.38 -9.16 -10.71
C GLU A 120 4.23 -7.83 -9.96
N VAL A 121 3.29 -6.98 -10.40
CA VAL A 121 2.97 -5.71 -9.73
C VAL A 121 2.27 -5.97 -8.40
N ILE A 122 1.30 -6.89 -8.39
CA ILE A 122 0.61 -7.30 -7.16
C ILE A 122 1.59 -7.90 -6.16
N LEU A 123 2.44 -8.82 -6.59
CA LEU A 123 3.48 -9.44 -5.74
C LEU A 123 4.37 -8.36 -5.13
N LYS A 124 4.91 -7.46 -5.95
CA LYS A 124 5.77 -6.37 -5.48
C LYS A 124 5.07 -5.44 -4.50
N ALA A 125 3.79 -5.15 -4.72
CA ALA A 125 3.00 -4.33 -3.80
C ALA A 125 2.84 -5.01 -2.44
N LEU A 126 2.59 -6.32 -2.42
CA LEU A 126 2.46 -7.11 -1.20
C LEU A 126 3.79 -7.21 -0.43
N GLU A 127 4.91 -7.42 -1.13
CA GLU A 127 6.26 -7.43 -0.54
C GLU A 127 6.62 -6.09 0.13
N ASN A 128 6.18 -4.97 -0.46
CA ASN A 128 6.43 -3.63 0.05
C ASN A 128 5.36 -3.12 1.03
N ALA A 129 4.44 -3.98 1.47
CA ALA A 129 3.34 -3.58 2.35
C ALA A 129 3.86 -2.94 3.65
N LYS A 130 3.34 -1.75 3.95
CA LYS A 130 3.75 -0.95 5.12
C LYS A 130 2.80 -1.16 6.29
N ILE A 131 3.35 -1.40 7.48
CA ILE A 131 2.57 -1.45 8.72
C ILE A 131 2.27 -0.03 9.21
N THR A 132 1.07 0.17 9.73
CA THR A 132 0.77 1.43 10.44
C THR A 132 1.36 1.37 11.84
N LEU A 133 2.23 2.31 12.18
CA LEU A 133 2.80 2.44 13.52
C LEU A 133 1.72 2.76 14.55
N GLU A 134 1.84 2.19 15.73
CA GLU A 134 0.94 2.50 16.85
C GLU A 134 1.17 3.91 17.40
N GLU A 135 2.44 4.32 17.50
CA GLU A 135 2.83 5.67 17.86
C GLU A 135 3.10 6.50 16.61
N LYS A 136 2.41 7.63 16.50
CA LYS A 136 2.63 8.56 15.39
C LYS A 136 4.00 9.20 15.52
N GLN A 137 4.77 9.10 14.45
CA GLN A 137 5.94 9.95 14.25
C GLN A 137 5.51 11.25 13.58
N GLU A 138 6.10 12.38 13.99
CA GLU A 138 5.81 13.70 13.41
C GLU A 138 7.07 14.27 12.74
N PHE A 139 7.74 13.44 11.91
CA PHE A 139 8.96 13.85 11.21
C PHE A 139 8.70 14.70 9.98
N PHE A 140 7.49 14.62 9.42
CA PHE A 140 7.08 15.30 8.19
C PHE A 140 5.87 16.17 8.43
N ASN A 141 5.85 17.34 7.79
CA ASN A 141 4.77 18.31 7.88
C ASN A 141 4.52 19.00 6.51
N MET A 142 3.58 19.95 6.47
CA MET A 142 3.23 20.65 5.22
C MET A 142 4.33 21.56 4.70
N THR A 143 5.24 22.03 5.55
CA THR A 143 6.39 22.82 5.12
C THR A 143 7.35 21.98 4.28
N ASP A 144 7.55 20.69 4.67
CA ASP A 144 8.33 19.74 3.87
C ASP A 144 7.68 19.50 2.52
N MET A 145 6.34 19.35 2.48
CA MET A 145 5.61 19.17 1.21
C MET A 145 5.83 20.35 0.27
N TYR A 146 5.85 21.57 0.81
CA TYR A 146 6.10 22.78 0.02
C TYR A 146 7.55 22.87 -0.44
N TYR A 147 8.50 22.66 0.47
CA TYR A 147 9.95 22.75 0.19
C TYR A 147 10.37 21.79 -0.93
N PHE A 148 9.87 20.56 -0.91
CA PHE A 148 10.18 19.55 -1.90
C PHE A 148 9.24 19.56 -3.13
N LYS A 149 8.48 20.64 -3.33
CA LYS A 149 7.52 20.80 -4.44
C LYS A 149 6.46 19.68 -4.53
N LEU A 150 6.15 19.04 -3.40
CA LEU A 150 5.08 18.05 -3.30
C LEU A 150 3.71 18.69 -3.14
N THR A 151 3.66 20.03 -2.99
CA THR A 151 2.49 20.89 -3.06
C THR A 151 2.89 22.29 -3.54
N GLY A 152 1.95 23.06 -4.06
CA GLY A 152 2.19 24.47 -4.47
C GLY A 152 2.87 24.64 -5.84
N SER A 153 3.19 23.60 -6.59
CA SER A 153 3.73 23.69 -7.95
C SER A 153 2.86 22.93 -8.95
N SER A 154 2.98 23.25 -10.24
CA SER A 154 2.18 22.64 -11.30
C SER A 154 2.41 21.13 -11.46
N ASP A 155 3.62 20.65 -11.11
CA ASP A 155 4.05 19.25 -11.18
C ASP A 155 3.88 18.49 -9.84
N SER A 156 3.37 19.14 -8.80
CA SER A 156 3.23 18.55 -7.46
C SER A 156 2.46 17.23 -7.45
N LYS A 157 1.44 17.09 -8.32
CA LYS A 157 0.68 15.84 -8.46
C LYS A 157 1.59 14.71 -8.95
N ALA A 158 2.35 14.95 -10.01
CA ALA A 158 3.27 13.97 -10.58
C ALA A 158 4.36 13.57 -9.57
N ARG A 159 4.92 14.56 -8.85
CA ARG A 159 5.91 14.29 -7.79
C ARG A 159 5.34 13.39 -6.68
N ARG A 160 4.11 13.64 -6.22
CA ARG A 160 3.47 12.77 -5.21
C ARG A 160 3.17 11.37 -5.74
N GLN A 161 2.81 11.23 -7.02
CA GLN A 161 2.64 9.92 -7.65
C GLN A 161 3.95 9.13 -7.65
N LEU A 162 5.04 9.76 -8.07
CA LEU A 162 6.38 9.15 -8.03
C LEU A 162 6.82 8.81 -6.62
N LEU A 163 6.65 9.74 -5.66
CA LEU A 163 7.00 9.51 -4.25
C LEU A 163 6.25 8.30 -3.69
N GLY A 164 4.93 8.26 -3.91
CA GLY A 164 4.10 7.15 -3.47
C GLY A 164 4.49 5.80 -4.07
N LYS A 165 4.88 5.80 -5.36
CA LYS A 165 5.38 4.60 -6.08
C LYS A 165 6.74 4.15 -5.53
N ILE A 166 7.69 5.07 -5.37
CA ILE A 166 9.05 4.77 -4.90
C ILE A 166 9.03 4.24 -3.46
N LEU A 167 8.28 4.88 -2.56
CA LEU A 167 8.22 4.50 -1.15
C LEU A 167 7.23 3.35 -0.86
N GLY A 168 6.43 2.93 -1.84
CA GLY A 168 5.40 1.90 -1.65
C GLY A 168 4.24 2.34 -0.74
N ILE A 169 3.97 3.66 -0.65
CA ILE A 169 2.92 4.23 0.22
C ILE A 169 1.69 4.72 -0.55
N GLY A 170 1.67 4.50 -1.87
CA GLY A 170 0.59 4.89 -2.76
C GLY A 170 0.44 6.40 -2.97
N TYR A 171 -0.35 6.79 -3.98
CA TYR A 171 -0.66 8.20 -4.25
C TYR A 171 -1.68 8.75 -3.25
N GLY A 172 -1.46 9.99 -2.84
CA GLY A 172 -2.38 10.77 -2.02
C GLY A 172 -2.29 12.28 -2.29
N ASN A 173 -3.24 13.05 -1.77
CA ASN A 173 -3.05 14.50 -1.68
C ASN A 173 -1.96 14.84 -0.65
N ALA A 174 -1.55 16.11 -0.55
CA ALA A 174 -0.44 16.51 0.32
C ALA A 174 -0.66 16.10 1.79
N ASN A 175 -1.86 16.29 2.34
CA ASN A 175 -2.18 15.89 3.72
C ASN A 175 -2.12 14.37 3.92
N GLN A 176 -2.59 13.59 2.94
CA GLN A 176 -2.50 12.14 2.98
C GLN A 176 -1.04 11.67 2.90
N MET A 177 -0.20 12.33 2.09
CA MET A 177 1.23 11.99 2.01
C MET A 177 1.93 12.24 3.34
N VAL A 178 1.73 13.41 3.97
CA VAL A 178 2.26 13.69 5.33
C VAL A 178 1.82 12.62 6.32
N SER A 179 0.53 12.29 6.32
CA SER A 179 -0.01 11.27 7.21
C SER A 179 0.64 9.88 6.97
N ARG A 180 0.83 9.49 5.71
CA ARG A 180 1.43 8.18 5.37
C ARG A 180 2.92 8.14 5.69
N LEU A 181 3.68 9.20 5.37
CA LEU A 181 5.10 9.30 5.70
C LEU A 181 5.32 9.09 7.22
N ASN A 182 4.50 9.74 8.04
CA ASN A 182 4.59 9.63 9.49
C ASN A 182 4.05 8.28 10.02
N ASN A 183 2.87 7.85 9.55
CA ASN A 183 2.22 6.64 10.08
C ASN A 183 2.90 5.33 9.65
N TYR A 184 3.63 5.33 8.53
CA TYR A 184 4.33 4.14 8.03
C TYR A 184 5.82 4.12 8.40
N GLY A 185 6.25 5.08 9.23
CA GLY A 185 7.61 5.12 9.76
C GLY A 185 8.67 5.34 8.69
N ILE A 186 8.35 6.13 7.65
CA ILE A 186 9.33 6.49 6.63
C ILE A 186 10.41 7.34 7.28
N THR A 187 11.67 6.95 7.12
CA THR A 187 12.79 7.73 7.66
C THR A 187 13.09 8.94 6.78
N LYS A 188 13.84 9.91 7.33
CA LYS A 188 14.27 11.07 6.56
C LYS A 188 15.20 10.68 5.43
N GLU A 189 16.04 9.68 5.64
CA GLU A 189 16.97 9.12 4.64
C GLU A 189 16.18 8.49 3.47
N GLU A 190 15.21 7.60 3.75
CA GLU A 190 14.35 7.01 2.72
C GLU A 190 13.62 8.08 1.91
N PHE A 191 13.13 9.12 2.59
CA PHE A 191 12.42 10.23 1.95
C PHE A 191 13.36 11.02 1.03
N ILE A 192 14.55 11.41 1.49
CA ILE A 192 15.53 12.17 0.68
C ILE A 192 15.99 11.35 -0.52
N ASP A 193 16.30 10.07 -0.34
CA ASP A 193 16.64 9.17 -1.44
C ASP A 193 15.52 9.09 -2.49
N ALA A 194 14.27 9.07 -2.06
CA ALA A 194 13.12 9.09 -2.97
C ALA A 194 13.01 10.42 -3.72
N ILE A 195 13.24 11.55 -3.06
CA ILE A 195 13.25 12.89 -3.69
C ILE A 195 14.35 12.99 -4.76
N GLU A 196 15.56 12.49 -4.48
CA GLU A 196 16.66 12.50 -5.46
C GLU A 196 16.32 11.64 -6.69
N LYS A 197 15.68 10.47 -6.50
CA LYS A 197 15.20 9.65 -7.61
C LYS A 197 14.13 10.38 -8.43
N ILE A 198 13.23 11.14 -7.78
CA ILE A 198 12.21 11.94 -8.46
C ILE A 198 12.86 13.03 -9.32
N LYS A 199 13.81 13.81 -8.77
CA LYS A 199 14.54 14.83 -9.50
C LYS A 199 15.20 14.26 -10.76
N LYS A 200 15.92 13.14 -10.60
CA LYS A 200 16.57 12.46 -11.73
C LYS A 200 15.57 12.01 -12.80
N GLN A 201 14.39 11.53 -12.43
CA GLN A 201 13.34 11.13 -13.38
C GLN A 201 12.70 12.31 -14.10
N LEU A 202 12.66 13.49 -13.46
CA LEU A 202 12.11 14.72 -14.02
C LEU A 202 13.16 15.56 -14.76
N GLY A 203 14.44 15.15 -14.79
CA GLY A 203 15.53 15.86 -15.47
C GLY A 203 16.03 17.09 -14.72
N GLU A 204 15.92 17.11 -13.38
CA GLU A 204 16.38 18.18 -12.49
C GLU A 204 17.76 17.88 -11.88
#